data_f2a2c4b4f171502d1c5d9fd318fc2855
#
_entry.id   f2a2c4b4f171502d1c5d9fd318fc2855
#
_cell.length_a   1.000
_cell.length_b   1.000
_cell.length_c   1.000
_cell.angle_alpha   90.00
_cell.angle_beta   90.00
_cell.angle_gamma   90.00
#
_symmetry.space_group_name_H-M   'P 1'
#
loop_
_entity.id
_entity.type
_entity.pdbx_description
1 polymer ?
#
loop_
_entity_poly.entity_id
_entity_poly.type
_entity_poly.pdbx_seq_one_letter_code
_entity_poly.pdbx_strand_id
1 'polypeptide(L)' 'MSVIYLLISISIIVAVFFFIAFIRAVKTGQYDDDYT' A
#
# COMPACT_ATOMS: atom_id res chain seq x y z
N MET A 1 -27.03 4.69 2.37
CA MET A 1 -26.76 3.49 2.43
C MET A 1 -25.52 3.21 1.82
N SER A 2 -25.18 3.68 0.71
CA SER A 2 -23.96 3.32 0.11
C SER A 2 -22.83 4.07 0.71
N VAL A 3 -23.05 5.00 1.58
CA VAL A 3 -21.97 5.77 2.16
C VAL A 3 -21.02 4.84 2.90
N ILE A 4 -21.55 3.83 3.57
CA ILE A 4 -20.68 2.92 4.31
C ILE A 4 -19.81 2.14 3.34
N TYR A 5 -20.39 1.67 2.27
CA TYR A 5 -19.59 0.92 1.31
C TYR A 5 -18.58 1.84 0.65
N LEU A 6 -18.96 3.08 0.41
CA LEU A 6 -18.04 4.00 -0.22
C LEU A 6 -16.84 4.25 0.68
N LEU A 7 -17.10 4.43 1.97
CA LEU A 7 -16.01 4.68 2.89
C LEU A 7 -15.09 3.47 3.00
N ILE A 8 -15.68 2.29 3.03
CA ILE A 8 -14.90 1.09 3.12
C ILE A 8 -14.01 0.94 1.90
N SER A 9 -14.57 1.21 0.74
CA SER A 9 -13.80 1.07 -0.49
C SER A 9 -12.62 2.03 -0.50
N ILE A 10 -12.87 3.27 -0.13
CA ILE A 10 -11.81 4.25 -0.13
C ILE A 10 -10.74 3.87 0.88
N SER A 11 -11.17 3.37 2.03
CA SER A 11 -10.22 2.97 3.05
C SER A 11 -9.31 1.85 2.57
N ILE A 12 -9.90 0.88 1.91
CA ILE A 12 -9.12 -0.23 1.42
C ILE A 12 -8.11 0.24 0.37
N ILE A 13 -8.54 1.11 -0.53
CA ILE A 13 -7.66 1.58 -1.56
C ILE A 13 -6.48 2.34 -0.95
N VAL A 14 -6.77 3.21 0.01
CA VAL A 14 -5.72 3.98 0.64
C VAL A 14 -4.78 3.06 1.40
N ALA A 15 -5.33 2.06 2.06
CA ALA A 15 -4.50 1.14 2.82
C ALA A 15 -3.56 0.37 1.91
N VAL A 16 -4.09 -0.08 0.77
CA VAL A 16 -3.28 -0.83 -0.16
C VAL A 16 -2.15 0.03 -0.70
N PHE A 17 -2.47 1.28 -1.05
CA PHE A 17 -1.45 2.16 -1.56
C PHE A 17 -0.37 2.39 -0.53
N PHE A 18 -0.76 2.63 0.73
CA PHE A 18 0.22 2.84 1.76
C PHE A 18 1.06 1.59 1.98
N PHE A 19 0.42 0.45 1.94
CA PHE A 19 1.14 -0.79 2.16
C PHE A 19 2.19 -1.00 1.07
N ILE A 20 1.81 -0.80 -0.16
CA ILE A 20 2.73 -0.99 -1.25
C ILE A 20 3.86 0.01 -1.15
N ALA A 21 3.54 1.26 -0.84
CA ALA A 21 4.58 2.27 -0.74
C ALA A 21 5.55 1.92 0.37
N PHE A 22 5.04 1.41 1.48
CA PHE A 22 5.89 1.06 2.59
C PHE A 22 6.83 -0.08 2.21
N ILE A 23 6.28 -1.08 1.58
CA ILE A 23 7.09 -2.22 1.19
C ILE A 23 8.16 -1.81 0.20
N ARG A 24 7.81 -0.93 -0.74
CA ARG A 24 8.79 -0.51 -1.70
C ARG A 24 9.88 0.30 -1.04
N ALA A 25 9.50 1.14 -0.10
CA ALA A 25 10.50 1.96 0.57
C ALA A 25 11.48 1.06 1.32
N VAL A 26 10.95 0.02 1.94
CA VAL A 26 11.82 -0.86 2.68
C VAL A 26 12.73 -1.62 1.73
N LYS A 27 12.18 -2.11 0.63
CA LYS A 27 12.99 -2.86 -0.26
C LYS A 27 14.00 -2.01 -0.94
N THR A 28 13.62 -0.80 -1.30
CA THR A 28 14.56 0.05 -1.98
C THR A 28 15.76 0.31 -1.11
N GLY A 29 15.55 0.31 0.18
CA GLY A 29 16.64 0.61 1.05
C GLY A 29 17.67 -0.45 1.04
N GLN A 30 17.31 -1.69 0.87
CA GLN A 30 18.30 -2.68 0.93
C GLN A 30 18.35 -3.43 -0.25
N TYR A 31 17.54 -3.38 -1.10
CA TYR A 31 17.51 -4.22 -2.07
C TYR A 31 18.53 -4.10 -2.99
N ASP A 32 19.16 -3.20 -2.90
CA ASP A 32 20.06 -3.07 -3.89
C ASP A 32 20.75 -4.31 -4.13
N ASP A 33 20.92 -5.13 -3.22
CA ASP A 33 21.63 -6.28 -3.53
C ASP A 33 20.71 -7.35 -3.79
N ASP A 34 19.72 -7.38 -3.39
CA ASP A 34 18.91 -8.41 -3.63
C ASP A 34 18.36 -8.41 -4.86
N TYR A 35 18.26 -8.13 -5.30
CA TYR A 35 17.75 -8.24 -6.32
C TYR A 35 18.01 -9.04 -7.01
N THR A 36 18.09 -9.30 -7.04
CA THR A 36 18.35 -9.97 -7.71
C THR A 36 18.40 -10.35 -8.08
#